data_35646be666082c458b65ac86607ead5c
#
_entry.id   35646be666082c458b65ac86607ead5c
#
_cell.length_a   1.000
_cell.length_b   1.000
_cell.length_c   1.000
_cell.angle_alpha   90.00
_cell.angle_beta   90.00
_cell.angle_gamma   90.00
#
_symmetry.space_group_name_H-M   'P 1'
#
loop_
_entity.id
_entity.type
_entity.pdbx_description
1 polymer ?
#
loop_
_entity_poly.entity_id
_entity_poly.type
_entity_poly.pdbx_seq_one_letter_code
_entity_poly.pdbx_strand_id
1 'polypeptide(L)'
;MATNLALQLQVIEPDTDLSSIMIGNSRYSDDVWDLRPFITAKTTNESHKYIRFEYISDADMKETVKQYAYYKLGKMKPQTVRNYINSYLPMFIEYYSINGIHSFEDVTLEDYLNFNLWMKDEKKVATGTGNNSCHVVEEIIRIGFHQPR
;
A
#
# COMPACT_ATOMS: atom_id res chain seq x y z
N MET A 1 12.35 -3.85 -17.08
CA MET A 1 11.75 -4.40 -15.85
C MET A 1 10.60 -3.54 -15.37
N ALA A 2 10.85 -2.36 -14.79
CA ALA A 2 9.76 -1.47 -14.41
C ALA A 2 8.86 -1.08 -15.59
N THR A 3 9.44 -0.94 -16.78
CA THR A 3 8.70 -0.63 -18.00
C THR A 3 7.67 -1.71 -18.34
N ASN A 4 8.04 -3.00 -18.16
CA ASN A 4 7.13 -4.10 -18.43
C ASN A 4 5.95 -4.12 -17.47
N LEU A 5 6.20 -3.79 -16.21
CA LEU A 5 5.13 -3.71 -15.22
C LEU A 5 4.16 -2.58 -15.56
N ALA A 6 4.67 -1.42 -15.94
CA ALA A 6 3.83 -0.29 -16.34
C ALA A 6 2.95 -0.64 -17.55
N LEU A 7 3.50 -1.35 -18.54
CA LEU A 7 2.73 -1.80 -19.69
C LEU A 7 1.65 -2.79 -19.28
N GLN A 8 1.95 -3.70 -18.35
CA GLN A 8 0.94 -4.63 -17.84
C GLN A 8 -0.24 -3.88 -17.21
N LEU A 9 0.04 -2.87 -16.40
CA LEU A 9 -1.01 -2.07 -15.78
C LEU A 9 -1.89 -1.36 -16.81
N GLN A 10 -1.29 -0.90 -17.91
CA GLN A 10 -2.01 -0.18 -18.95
C GLN A 10 -2.96 -1.07 -19.76
N VAL A 11 -2.69 -2.38 -19.85
CA VAL A 11 -3.48 -3.29 -20.67
C VAL A 11 -4.45 -4.15 -19.87
N ILE A 12 -4.48 -4.01 -18.55
CA ILE A 12 -5.40 -4.78 -17.70
C ILE A 12 -6.81 -4.23 -17.88
N GLU A 13 -7.72 -5.10 -18.22
CA GLU A 13 -9.13 -4.76 -18.33
C GLU A 13 -9.77 -4.61 -16.95
N PRO A 14 -10.81 -3.77 -16.80
CA PRO A 14 -11.41 -3.53 -15.50
C PRO A 14 -11.94 -4.76 -14.77
N ASP A 15 -12.33 -5.78 -15.51
CA ASP A 15 -12.88 -7.01 -14.94
C ASP A 15 -11.86 -8.14 -14.86
N THR A 16 -10.59 -7.86 -15.12
CA THR A 16 -9.53 -8.87 -15.06
C THR A 16 -9.34 -9.34 -13.62
N ASP A 17 -9.28 -10.66 -13.45
CA ASP A 17 -8.92 -11.25 -12.17
C ASP A 17 -7.41 -11.06 -11.95
N LEU A 18 -7.07 -10.24 -10.97
CA LEU A 18 -5.68 -9.92 -10.68
C LEU A 18 -4.96 -11.01 -9.89
N SER A 19 -5.70 -11.95 -9.28
CA SER A 19 -5.12 -12.88 -8.30
C SER A 19 -3.97 -13.71 -8.84
N SER A 20 -3.99 -14.06 -10.13
CA SER A 20 -2.97 -14.88 -10.78
C SER A 20 -1.85 -14.08 -11.44
N ILE A 21 -1.93 -12.75 -11.43
CA ILE A 21 -0.89 -11.90 -12.04
C ILE A 21 0.38 -12.02 -11.23
N MET A 22 1.51 -12.14 -11.94
CA MET A 22 2.82 -12.21 -11.30
C MET A 22 3.36 -10.82 -11.00
N ILE A 23 3.90 -10.66 -9.80
CA ILE A 23 4.58 -9.45 -9.37
C ILE A 23 5.95 -9.88 -8.84
N GLY A 24 6.99 -9.62 -9.65
CA GLY A 24 8.30 -10.14 -9.35
C GLY A 24 8.28 -11.66 -9.31
N ASN A 25 8.71 -12.25 -8.21
CA ASN A 25 8.68 -13.70 -8.00
C ASN A 25 7.41 -14.19 -7.32
N SER A 26 6.42 -13.32 -7.16
CA SER A 26 5.22 -13.62 -6.39
C SER A 26 3.98 -13.45 -7.26
N ARG A 27 2.83 -13.92 -6.76
CA ARG A 27 1.53 -13.66 -7.37
C ARG A 27 0.86 -12.51 -6.63
N TYR A 28 -0.01 -11.79 -7.33
CA TYR A 28 -0.80 -10.73 -6.71
C TYR A 28 -1.54 -11.23 -5.46
N SER A 29 -2.02 -12.47 -5.47
CA SER A 29 -2.75 -13.06 -4.35
C SER A 29 -1.89 -13.34 -3.11
N ASP A 30 -0.57 -13.34 -3.25
CA ASP A 30 0.32 -13.57 -2.12
C ASP A 30 0.33 -12.37 -1.18
N ASP A 31 0.52 -12.61 0.11
CA ASP A 31 0.59 -11.54 1.11
C ASP A 31 1.97 -10.90 1.21
N VAL A 32 2.95 -11.47 0.55
CA VAL A 32 4.29 -10.90 0.45
C VAL A 32 4.70 -10.91 -1.03
N TRP A 33 5.02 -9.73 -1.54
CA TRP A 33 5.48 -9.60 -2.93
C TRP A 33 6.99 -9.48 -2.95
N ASP A 34 7.63 -10.42 -3.62
CA ASP A 34 9.08 -10.51 -3.75
C ASP A 34 9.52 -9.66 -4.96
N LEU A 35 10.08 -8.48 -4.68
CA LEU A 35 10.48 -7.52 -5.70
C LEU A 35 11.94 -7.63 -6.10
N ARG A 36 12.65 -8.72 -5.73
CA ARG A 36 14.06 -8.88 -6.07
C ARG A 36 14.35 -8.74 -7.56
N PRO A 37 13.46 -9.18 -8.49
CA PRO A 37 13.72 -8.94 -9.91
C PRO A 37 13.75 -7.45 -10.29
N PHE A 38 13.14 -6.59 -9.50
CA PHE A 38 13.06 -5.15 -9.77
C PHE A 38 14.01 -4.33 -8.92
N ILE A 39 14.49 -4.86 -7.80
CA ILE A 39 15.40 -4.17 -6.88
C ILE A 39 16.72 -4.94 -6.88
N THR A 40 17.60 -4.59 -7.82
CA THR A 40 18.82 -5.32 -8.05
C THR A 40 20.05 -4.71 -7.40
N ALA A 41 19.92 -3.54 -6.76
CA ALA A 41 21.03 -2.88 -6.10
C ALA A 41 21.55 -3.73 -4.96
N LYS A 42 22.84 -4.07 -5.01
CA LYS A 42 23.48 -4.94 -4.00
C LYS A 42 23.58 -4.26 -2.64
N THR A 43 23.55 -2.94 -2.62
CA THR A 43 23.61 -2.15 -1.38
C THR A 43 22.28 -2.12 -0.64
N THR A 44 21.18 -2.51 -1.30
CA THR A 44 19.87 -2.56 -0.67
C THR A 44 19.78 -3.79 0.21
N ASN A 45 19.37 -3.59 1.46
CA ASN A 45 19.13 -4.66 2.41
C ASN A 45 18.08 -5.63 1.84
N GLU A 46 18.32 -6.94 1.96
CA GLU A 46 17.41 -7.96 1.43
C GLU A 46 15.98 -7.78 1.95
N SER A 47 15.81 -7.45 3.23
CA SER A 47 14.49 -7.24 3.81
C SER A 47 13.73 -6.08 3.16
N HIS A 48 14.43 -5.18 2.47
CA HIS A 48 13.81 -4.03 1.80
C HIS A 48 13.37 -4.33 0.37
N LYS A 49 13.47 -5.58 -0.07
CA LYS A 49 13.09 -5.99 -1.43
C LYS A 49 11.72 -6.68 -1.48
N TYR A 50 10.95 -6.58 -0.42
CA TYR A 50 9.65 -7.22 -0.29
C TYR A 50 8.59 -6.22 0.13
N ILE A 51 7.39 -6.33 -0.45
CA ILE A 51 6.22 -5.62 0.04
C ILE A 51 5.39 -6.60 0.86
N ARG A 52 5.01 -6.22 2.07
CA ARG A 52 4.31 -7.10 3.01
C ARG A 52 2.93 -6.56 3.33
N PHE A 53 1.90 -7.39 3.13
CA PHE A 53 0.52 -7.05 3.41
C PHE A 53 -0.04 -7.83 4.60
N GLU A 54 0.79 -8.63 5.26
CA GLU A 54 0.35 -9.56 6.31
C GLU A 54 -0.29 -8.86 7.51
N TYR A 55 0.11 -7.62 7.77
CA TYR A 55 -0.41 -6.86 8.91
C TYR A 55 -1.85 -6.37 8.71
N ILE A 56 -2.38 -6.48 7.50
CA ILE A 56 -3.75 -6.04 7.20
C ILE A 56 -4.67 -7.25 7.30
N SER A 57 -5.43 -7.33 8.41
CA SER A 57 -6.29 -8.47 8.65
C SER A 57 -7.63 -8.40 7.92
N ASP A 58 -8.12 -7.19 7.65
CA ASP A 58 -9.38 -7.02 6.92
C ASP A 58 -9.17 -7.29 5.43
N ALA A 59 -9.96 -8.21 4.87
CA ALA A 59 -9.77 -8.63 3.47
C ALA A 59 -10.03 -7.51 2.47
N ASP A 60 -11.04 -6.70 2.71
CA ASP A 60 -11.39 -5.60 1.79
C ASP A 60 -10.32 -4.50 1.83
N MET A 61 -9.83 -4.17 3.01
CA MET A 61 -8.73 -3.20 3.14
C MET A 61 -7.46 -3.72 2.47
N LYS A 62 -7.15 -5.01 2.69
CA LYS A 62 -5.97 -5.62 2.08
C LYS A 62 -6.05 -5.55 0.56
N GLU A 63 -7.21 -5.86 0.00
CA GLU A 63 -7.39 -5.80 -1.46
C GLU A 63 -7.21 -4.37 -1.99
N THR A 64 -7.78 -3.38 -1.30
CA THR A 64 -7.63 -1.98 -1.67
C THR A 64 -6.15 -1.57 -1.66
N VAL A 65 -5.42 -1.96 -0.62
CA VAL A 65 -4.00 -1.64 -0.49
C VAL A 65 -3.19 -2.34 -1.59
N LYS A 66 -3.50 -3.59 -1.89
CA LYS A 66 -2.81 -4.32 -2.98
C LYS A 66 -3.03 -3.65 -4.33
N GLN A 67 -4.26 -3.22 -4.62
CA GLN A 67 -4.55 -2.51 -5.86
C GLN A 67 -3.78 -1.20 -5.94
N TYR A 68 -3.73 -0.47 -4.84
CA TYR A 68 -2.96 0.76 -4.76
C TYR A 68 -1.48 0.49 -5.01
N ALA A 69 -0.91 -0.51 -4.34
CA ALA A 69 0.50 -0.86 -4.50
C ALA A 69 0.81 -1.27 -5.94
N TYR A 70 -0.05 -2.08 -6.54
CA TYR A 70 0.11 -2.51 -7.91
C TYR A 70 0.10 -1.33 -8.88
N TYR A 71 -0.86 -0.42 -8.70
CA TYR A 71 -0.95 0.81 -9.49
C TYR A 71 0.32 1.64 -9.35
N LYS A 72 0.80 1.84 -8.12
CA LYS A 72 1.99 2.65 -7.86
C LYS A 72 3.26 2.03 -8.41
N LEU A 73 3.35 0.70 -8.45
CA LEU A 73 4.52 0.02 -9.04
C LEU A 73 4.70 0.37 -10.52
N GLY A 74 3.63 0.73 -11.21
CA GLY A 74 3.71 1.20 -12.59
C GLY A 74 4.13 2.66 -12.73
N LYS A 75 4.20 3.40 -11.63
CA LYS A 75 4.44 4.85 -11.67
C LYS A 75 5.66 5.30 -10.88
N MET A 76 6.09 4.54 -9.90
CA MET A 76 7.15 4.90 -8.99
C MET A 76 8.17 3.77 -8.88
N LYS A 77 9.33 4.08 -8.33
CA LYS A 77 10.35 3.07 -8.07
C LYS A 77 9.81 2.02 -7.09
N PRO A 78 10.07 0.73 -7.31
CA PRO A 78 9.57 -0.32 -6.42
C PRO A 78 9.94 -0.10 -4.96
N GLN A 79 11.14 0.40 -4.69
CA GLN A 79 11.58 0.66 -3.32
C GLN A 79 10.76 1.74 -2.63
N THR A 80 10.32 2.75 -3.38
CA THR A 80 9.46 3.80 -2.84
C THR A 80 8.08 3.24 -2.49
N VAL A 81 7.52 2.41 -3.35
CA VAL A 81 6.23 1.76 -3.09
C VAL A 81 6.35 0.87 -1.86
N ARG A 82 7.43 0.11 -1.76
CA ARG A 82 7.70 -0.72 -0.59
C ARG A 82 7.68 0.11 0.69
N ASN A 83 8.31 1.28 0.68
CA ASN A 83 8.32 2.14 1.86
C ASN A 83 6.93 2.64 2.22
N TYR A 84 6.11 2.96 1.24
CA TYR A 84 4.72 3.39 1.47
C TYR A 84 3.92 2.31 2.20
N ILE A 85 4.04 1.06 1.75
CA ILE A 85 3.24 -0.03 2.29
C ILE A 85 3.80 -0.56 3.60
N ASN A 86 5.13 -0.74 3.68
CA ASN A 86 5.74 -1.39 4.84
C ASN A 86 6.01 -0.42 5.99
N SER A 87 6.26 0.85 5.69
CA SER A 87 6.73 1.80 6.71
C SER A 87 5.70 2.86 7.09
N TYR A 88 4.94 3.37 6.13
CA TYR A 88 4.05 4.51 6.40
C TYR A 88 2.59 4.10 6.62
N LEU A 89 2.12 3.06 5.96
CA LEU A 89 0.73 2.63 6.07
C LEU A 89 0.39 1.87 7.36
N PRO A 90 1.31 1.07 7.95
CA PRO A 90 0.94 0.23 9.10
C PRO A 90 0.32 1.00 10.27
N MET A 91 0.76 2.22 10.49
CA MET A 91 0.25 3.05 11.58
C MET A 91 -1.24 3.38 11.38
N PHE A 92 -1.64 3.66 10.14
CA PHE A 92 -3.02 3.92 9.82
C PHE A 92 -3.88 2.67 9.97
N ILE A 93 -3.36 1.51 9.57
CA ILE A 93 -4.08 0.24 9.73
C ILE A 93 -4.29 -0.06 11.22
N GLU A 94 -3.29 0.22 12.05
CA GLU A 94 -3.43 0.08 13.51
C GLU A 94 -4.55 0.99 14.03
N TYR A 95 -4.55 2.26 13.61
CA TYR A 95 -5.57 3.22 14.01
C TYR A 95 -6.97 2.75 13.58
N TYR A 96 -7.09 2.23 12.36
CA TYR A 96 -8.33 1.66 11.85
C TYR A 96 -8.85 0.54 12.76
N SER A 97 -7.98 -0.39 13.11
CA SER A 97 -8.35 -1.52 13.95
C SER A 97 -8.87 -1.07 15.30
N ILE A 98 -8.20 -0.07 15.90
CA ILE A 98 -8.60 0.46 17.21
C ILE A 98 -9.97 1.12 17.15
N ASN A 99 -10.28 1.79 16.04
CA ASN A 99 -11.49 2.60 15.92
C ASN A 99 -12.62 1.90 15.15
N GLY A 100 -12.46 0.61 14.84
CA GLY A 100 -13.52 -0.18 14.21
C GLY A 100 -13.85 0.25 12.78
N ILE A 101 -12.90 0.84 12.07
CA ILE A 101 -13.07 1.23 10.68
C ILE A 101 -12.61 0.08 9.79
N HIS A 102 -13.48 -0.39 8.89
CA HIS A 102 -13.23 -1.60 8.09
C HIS A 102 -13.03 -1.33 6.60
N SER A 103 -13.11 -0.07 6.16
CA SER A 103 -12.96 0.27 4.75
C SER A 103 -12.41 1.69 4.63
N PHE A 104 -11.56 1.91 3.62
CA PHE A 104 -11.12 3.27 3.30
C PHE A 104 -12.28 4.17 2.90
N GLU A 105 -13.35 3.61 2.37
CA GLU A 105 -14.56 4.36 2.00
C GLU A 105 -15.25 4.97 3.21
N ASP A 106 -15.10 4.34 4.37
CA ASP A 106 -15.77 4.77 5.60
C ASP A 106 -14.98 5.83 6.37
N VAL A 107 -13.79 6.21 5.87
CA VAL A 107 -12.97 7.23 6.53
C VAL A 107 -13.56 8.60 6.29
N THR A 108 -13.95 9.26 7.39
CA THR A 108 -14.44 10.63 7.34
C THR A 108 -13.28 11.60 7.49
N LEU A 109 -13.53 12.88 7.19
CA LEU A 109 -12.53 13.91 7.45
C LEU A 109 -12.15 13.95 8.92
N GLU A 110 -13.13 13.75 9.81
CA GLU A 110 -12.88 13.70 11.25
C GLU A 110 -11.93 12.55 11.60
N ASP A 111 -12.16 11.36 11.03
CA ASP A 111 -11.28 10.21 11.24
C ASP A 111 -9.85 10.52 10.82
N TYR A 112 -9.70 11.16 9.66
CA TYR A 112 -8.39 11.52 9.14
C TYR A 112 -7.66 12.52 10.05
N LEU A 113 -8.37 13.55 10.52
CA LEU A 113 -7.80 14.54 11.44
C LEU A 113 -7.44 13.91 12.78
N ASN A 114 -8.28 13.03 13.29
CA ASN A 114 -8.03 12.31 14.54
C ASN A 114 -6.84 11.37 14.42
N PHE A 115 -6.65 10.73 13.28
CA PHE A 115 -5.47 9.92 13.01
C PHE A 115 -4.19 10.77 13.13
N ASN A 116 -4.20 11.97 12.56
CA ASN A 116 -3.05 12.86 12.61
C ASN A 116 -2.71 13.24 14.04
N LEU A 117 -3.72 13.56 14.84
CA LEU A 117 -3.53 13.88 16.27
C LEU A 117 -3.03 12.66 17.05
N TRP A 118 -3.58 11.50 16.77
CA TRP A 118 -3.19 10.24 17.41
C TRP A 118 -1.71 9.93 17.16
N MET A 119 -1.24 10.13 15.94
CA MET A 119 0.16 9.92 15.61
C MET A 119 1.07 10.84 16.44
N LYS A 120 0.68 12.10 16.58
CA LYS A 120 1.48 13.08 17.32
C LYS A 120 1.45 12.83 18.82
N ASP A 121 0.26 12.62 19.37
CA ASP A 121 0.06 12.62 20.82
C ASP A 121 0.29 11.25 21.45
N GLU A 122 -0.20 10.18 20.82
CA GLU A 122 -0.10 8.84 21.38
C GLU A 122 1.16 8.10 20.92
N LYS A 123 1.51 8.22 19.64
CA LYS A 123 2.62 7.49 19.05
C LYS A 123 3.93 8.29 19.05
N LYS A 124 3.87 9.59 19.30
CA LYS A 124 5.05 10.47 19.34
C LYS A 124 5.86 10.38 18.06
N VAL A 125 5.17 10.31 16.91
CA VAL A 125 5.80 10.14 15.62
C VAL A 125 6.43 11.46 15.17
N ALA A 126 7.62 11.38 14.59
CA ALA A 126 8.28 12.56 14.00
C ALA A 126 7.42 13.17 12.91
N THR A 127 7.47 14.49 12.78
CA THR A 127 6.63 15.22 11.83
C THR A 127 6.77 14.71 10.40
N GLY A 128 8.00 14.46 9.94
CA GLY A 128 8.24 13.95 8.59
C GLY A 128 7.60 12.60 8.34
N THR A 129 7.75 11.67 9.29
CA THR A 129 7.13 10.34 9.19
C THR A 129 5.61 10.44 9.21
N GLY A 130 5.06 11.28 10.10
CA GLY A 130 3.62 11.50 10.18
C GLY A 130 3.05 12.05 8.87
N ASN A 131 3.76 13.01 8.25
CA ASN A 131 3.34 13.58 6.98
C ASN A 131 3.34 12.54 5.86
N ASN A 132 4.34 11.65 5.84
CA ASN A 132 4.40 10.58 4.85
C ASN A 132 3.25 9.60 5.03
N SER A 133 2.93 9.23 6.26
CA SER A 133 1.80 8.35 6.56
C SER A 133 0.47 8.98 6.10
N CYS A 134 0.27 10.25 6.39
CA CYS A 134 -0.92 10.97 5.96
C CYS A 134 -1.02 11.07 4.44
N HIS A 135 0.10 11.28 3.76
CA HIS A 135 0.14 11.36 2.31
C HIS A 135 -0.31 10.05 1.66
N VAL A 136 0.19 8.92 2.15
CA VAL A 136 -0.18 7.61 1.62
C VAL A 136 -1.68 7.36 1.79
N VAL A 137 -2.21 7.60 2.99
CA VAL A 137 -3.63 7.41 3.27
C VAL A 137 -4.50 8.32 2.40
N GLU A 138 -4.13 9.59 2.31
CA GLU A 138 -4.85 10.56 1.48
C GLU A 138 -4.88 10.14 0.02
N GLU A 139 -3.75 9.65 -0.48
CA GLU A 139 -3.65 9.21 -1.87
C GLU A 139 -4.54 7.99 -2.13
N ILE A 140 -4.56 7.02 -1.22
CA ILE A 140 -5.44 5.84 -1.36
C ILE A 140 -6.91 6.28 -1.42
N ILE A 141 -7.31 7.18 -0.53
CA ILE A 141 -8.70 7.65 -0.48
C ILE A 141 -9.03 8.45 -1.73
N ARG A 142 -8.15 9.35 -2.16
CA ARG A 142 -8.39 10.25 -3.29
C ARG A 142 -8.48 9.51 -4.62
N ILE A 143 -7.62 8.52 -4.81
CA ILE A 143 -7.63 7.72 -6.04
C ILE A 143 -8.88 6.84 -6.10
N GLY A 144 -9.43 6.46 -4.93
CA GLY A 144 -10.69 5.74 -4.88
C GLY A 144 -10.63 4.35 -5.50
N PHE A 145 -9.74 3.51 -4.99
CA PHE A 145 -9.64 2.14 -5.45
C PHE A 145 -10.84 1.35 -4.98
N HIS A 146 -11.95 1.56 -5.65
CA HIS A 146 -13.15 0.80 -5.39
C HIS A 146 -13.28 -0.24 -6.47
N GLN A 147 -13.31 -1.50 -6.07
CA GLN A 147 -13.57 -2.56 -7.02
C GLN A 147 -14.98 -2.39 -7.59
N PRO A 148 -15.13 -2.47 -8.91
CA PRO A 148 -16.45 -2.66 -9.48
C PRO A 148 -16.95 -4.00 -8.96
N ARG A 149 -18.02 -3.96 -8.22
CA ARG A 149 -18.52 -5.18 -7.60
C ARG A 149 -19.77 -5.68 -8.27
#